data_b1ac4b1f0f86c90cdee20a5d7346e5eb
#
_entry.id   b1ac4b1f0f86c90cdee20a5d7346e5eb
#
_cell.length_a   1.000
_cell.length_b   1.000
_cell.length_c   1.000
_cell.angle_alpha   90.00
_cell.angle_beta   90.00
_cell.angle_gamma   90.00
#
_symmetry.space_group_name_H-M   'P 1'
#
loop_
_entity.id
_entity.type
_entity.pdbx_description
1 polymer ?
#
loop_
_entity_poly.entity_id
_entity_poly.type
_entity_poly.pdbx_seq_one_letter_code
_entity_poly.pdbx_strand_id
1 'polypeptide(L)'
;MIDDYEIALATPEDIPGIITLQDPNVIDRGGGLSVRQTADWFKRSMLEMPIVVGRRDGKVVGYVLSTSLAAKAHVAIVQAMLRTFPAPPDCYLYGPVCVAETERGRGLAQIMFEALRTRLPGRPAMTFIRADNAPSLQAHRKMGCKSSECL
;
A
#
# COMPACT_ATOMS: atom_id res chain seq x y z
N MET A 1 -5.30 6.38 -18.65
CA MET A 1 -5.69 7.75 -18.31
C MET A 1 -6.27 7.80 -16.92
N ILE A 2 -5.98 8.85 -16.22
CA ILE A 2 -6.43 9.11 -14.86
C ILE A 2 -7.95 9.16 -14.76
N ASP A 3 -8.57 9.68 -15.80
CA ASP A 3 -10.02 9.95 -15.83
C ASP A 3 -10.87 8.69 -15.78
N ASP A 4 -10.26 7.51 -16.01
CA ASP A 4 -10.99 6.26 -15.98
C ASP A 4 -11.13 5.69 -14.56
N TYR A 5 -10.49 6.30 -13.58
CA TYR A 5 -10.47 5.80 -12.22
C TYR A 5 -11.16 6.74 -11.26
N GLU A 6 -11.92 6.17 -10.34
CA GLU A 6 -12.38 6.86 -9.15
C GLU A 6 -11.39 6.55 -8.02
N ILE A 7 -10.74 7.58 -7.48
CA ILE A 7 -9.78 7.44 -6.38
C ILE A 7 -10.43 7.99 -5.12
N ALA A 8 -10.56 7.15 -4.11
CA ALA A 8 -11.31 7.51 -2.91
C ALA A 8 -10.79 6.79 -1.67
N LEU A 9 -11.23 7.25 -0.50
CA LEU A 9 -11.03 6.47 0.73
C LEU A 9 -11.87 5.20 0.64
N ALA A 10 -11.31 4.11 1.11
CA ALA A 10 -12.03 2.85 1.18
C ALA A 10 -13.17 2.95 2.20
N THR A 11 -14.28 2.33 1.85
CA THR A 11 -15.44 2.17 2.74
C THR A 11 -15.63 0.68 3.02
N PRO A 12 -16.45 0.30 4.03
CA PRO A 12 -16.71 -1.12 4.28
C PRO A 12 -17.22 -1.87 3.06
N GLU A 13 -17.93 -1.21 2.16
CA GLU A 13 -18.42 -1.80 0.91
C GLU A 13 -17.31 -2.20 -0.04
N ASP A 14 -16.13 -1.61 0.10
CA ASP A 14 -14.96 -1.94 -0.74
C ASP A 14 -14.22 -3.19 -0.28
N ILE A 15 -14.46 -3.64 0.97
CA ILE A 15 -13.69 -4.75 1.55
C ILE A 15 -13.76 -6.03 0.72
N PRO A 16 -14.94 -6.49 0.26
CA PRO A 16 -14.98 -7.69 -0.59
C PRO A 16 -14.12 -7.55 -1.86
N GLY A 17 -14.13 -6.39 -2.49
CA GLY A 17 -13.31 -6.13 -3.67
C GLY A 17 -11.81 -6.11 -3.34
N ILE A 18 -11.43 -5.55 -2.22
CA ILE A 18 -10.04 -5.55 -1.74
C ILE A 18 -9.57 -6.99 -1.49
N ILE A 19 -10.38 -7.82 -0.82
CA ILE A 19 -10.06 -9.22 -0.56
C ILE A 19 -9.90 -9.99 -1.87
N THR A 20 -10.83 -9.80 -2.81
CA THR A 20 -10.78 -10.44 -4.12
C THR A 20 -9.50 -10.07 -4.87
N LEU A 21 -9.10 -8.81 -4.79
CA LEU A 21 -7.88 -8.34 -5.45
C LEU A 21 -6.62 -8.84 -4.75
N GLN A 22 -6.64 -8.92 -3.42
CA GLN A 22 -5.51 -9.38 -2.62
C GLN A 22 -5.14 -10.83 -2.94
N ASP A 23 -6.14 -11.70 -3.08
CA ASP A 23 -5.95 -13.15 -3.09
C ASP A 23 -4.97 -13.63 -4.17
N PRO A 24 -5.10 -13.26 -5.45
CA PRO A 24 -4.15 -13.72 -6.46
C PRO A 24 -2.77 -13.03 -6.38
N ASN A 25 -2.62 -12.03 -5.53
CA ASN A 25 -1.41 -11.22 -5.45
C ASN A 25 -0.53 -11.56 -4.24
N VAL A 26 -0.92 -12.54 -3.42
CA VAL A 26 -0.06 -12.99 -2.32
C VAL A 26 1.09 -13.87 -2.85
N ILE A 27 2.17 -13.97 -2.08
CA ILE A 27 3.40 -14.65 -2.51
C ILE A 27 3.17 -16.12 -2.86
N ASP A 28 2.38 -16.84 -2.07
CA ASP A 28 2.08 -18.26 -2.32
C ASP A 28 1.28 -18.48 -3.58
N ARG A 29 0.78 -17.41 -4.20
CA ARG A 29 0.11 -17.43 -5.51
C ARG A 29 0.96 -16.75 -6.59
N GLY A 30 2.27 -16.52 -6.33
CA GLY A 30 3.18 -15.90 -7.28
C GLY A 30 3.17 -14.38 -7.29
N GLY A 31 2.44 -13.74 -6.37
CA GLY A 31 2.39 -12.28 -6.28
C GLY A 31 3.45 -11.70 -5.36
N GLY A 32 3.41 -10.38 -5.18
CA GLY A 32 4.36 -9.64 -4.35
C GLY A 32 3.91 -9.37 -2.91
N LEU A 33 2.68 -9.75 -2.55
CA LEU A 33 2.15 -9.48 -1.21
C LEU A 33 2.63 -10.56 -0.22
N SER A 34 3.29 -10.13 0.84
CA SER A 34 3.84 -11.04 1.85
C SER A 34 2.79 -11.58 2.82
N VAL A 35 1.69 -10.86 3.00
CA VAL A 35 0.68 -11.19 4.01
C VAL A 35 -0.71 -11.05 3.41
N ARG A 36 -1.58 -12.03 3.75
CA ARG A 36 -3.00 -11.95 3.43
C ARG A 36 -3.73 -11.45 4.67
N GLN A 37 -4.48 -10.36 4.53
CA GLN A 37 -5.26 -9.79 5.62
C GLN A 37 -6.73 -10.21 5.51
N THR A 38 -7.40 -10.28 6.66
CA THR A 38 -8.82 -10.64 6.73
C THR A 38 -9.72 -9.43 6.55
N ALA A 39 -11.01 -9.67 6.27
CA ALA A 39 -12.00 -8.60 6.20
C ALA A 39 -12.08 -7.81 7.52
N ASP A 40 -12.04 -8.49 8.66
CA ASP A 40 -12.05 -7.83 9.96
C ASP A 40 -10.82 -6.95 10.17
N TRP A 41 -9.66 -7.41 9.70
CA TRP A 41 -8.45 -6.61 9.77
C TRP A 41 -8.61 -5.30 9.00
N PHE A 42 -9.14 -5.36 7.77
CA PHE A 42 -9.35 -4.16 6.96
C PHE A 42 -10.35 -3.21 7.62
N LYS A 43 -11.43 -3.75 8.19
CA LYS A 43 -12.41 -2.95 8.92
C LYS A 43 -11.79 -2.15 10.05
N ARG A 44 -10.97 -2.79 10.87
CA ARG A 44 -10.30 -2.13 11.99
C ARG A 44 -9.26 -1.15 11.51
N SER A 45 -8.47 -1.54 10.51
CA SER A 45 -7.37 -0.73 10.00
C SER A 45 -7.86 0.60 9.42
N MET A 46 -8.96 0.57 8.67
CA MET A 46 -9.47 1.81 8.04
C MET A 46 -10.06 2.80 9.05
N LEU A 47 -10.34 2.36 10.28
CA LEU A 47 -10.77 3.27 11.35
C LEU A 47 -9.57 4.02 11.95
N GLU A 48 -8.37 3.49 11.84
CA GLU A 48 -7.18 4.09 12.43
C GLU A 48 -6.39 4.93 11.43
N MET A 49 -6.23 4.44 10.21
CA MET A 49 -5.42 5.08 9.17
C MET A 49 -6.10 4.92 7.82
N PRO A 50 -5.91 5.90 6.91
CA PRO A 50 -6.56 5.86 5.61
C PRO A 50 -6.14 4.65 4.78
N ILE A 51 -7.11 4.07 4.07
CA ILE A 51 -6.88 3.13 2.98
C ILE A 51 -7.45 3.79 1.73
N VAL A 52 -6.65 3.89 0.68
CA VAL A 52 -7.09 4.47 -0.59
C VAL A 52 -7.38 3.35 -1.58
N VAL A 53 -8.49 3.47 -2.30
CA VAL A 53 -8.86 2.54 -3.37
C VAL A 53 -8.93 3.27 -4.69
N GLY A 54 -8.63 2.54 -5.76
CA GLY A 54 -8.95 2.94 -7.13
C GLY A 54 -10.05 2.04 -7.65
N ARG A 55 -11.10 2.63 -8.23
CA ARG A 55 -12.21 1.89 -8.81
C ARG A 55 -12.31 2.21 -10.30
N ARG A 56 -12.66 1.20 -11.07
CA ARG A 56 -13.06 1.36 -12.46
C ARG A 56 -14.44 0.73 -12.60
N ASP A 57 -15.41 1.53 -13.07
CA ASP A 57 -16.80 1.10 -13.22
C ASP A 57 -17.36 0.51 -11.91
N GLY A 58 -17.04 1.13 -10.79
CA GLY A 58 -17.49 0.72 -9.47
C GLY A 58 -16.75 -0.47 -8.86
N LYS A 59 -15.82 -1.06 -9.59
CA LYS A 59 -15.06 -2.23 -9.13
C LYS A 59 -13.69 -1.80 -8.62
N VAL A 60 -13.29 -2.31 -7.45
CA VAL A 60 -11.95 -2.06 -6.91
C VAL A 60 -10.91 -2.73 -7.79
N VAL A 61 -10.00 -1.93 -8.35
CA VAL A 61 -8.91 -2.40 -9.20
C VAL A 61 -7.54 -2.07 -8.62
N GLY A 62 -7.52 -1.39 -7.48
CA GLY A 62 -6.27 -1.12 -6.76
C GLY A 62 -6.54 -0.63 -5.37
N TYR A 63 -5.57 -0.79 -4.48
CA TYR A 63 -5.62 -0.22 -3.15
C TYR A 63 -4.22 0.04 -2.62
N VAL A 64 -4.13 0.96 -1.66
CA VAL A 64 -2.90 1.20 -0.91
C VAL A 64 -3.26 1.37 0.56
N LEU A 65 -2.48 0.72 1.41
CA LEU A 65 -2.66 0.77 2.86
C LEU A 65 -1.72 1.78 3.49
N SER A 66 -2.17 2.39 4.58
CA SER A 66 -1.28 3.06 5.52
C SER A 66 -1.56 2.49 6.91
N THR A 67 -0.52 2.40 7.73
CA THR A 67 -0.63 1.93 9.11
C THR A 67 0.31 2.75 9.97
N SER A 68 -0.01 2.86 11.27
CA SER A 68 0.91 3.51 12.20
C SER A 68 2.08 2.58 12.52
N LEU A 69 3.22 3.17 12.89
CA LEU A 69 4.37 2.37 13.34
C LEU A 69 4.01 1.57 14.59
N ALA A 70 3.24 2.16 15.50
CA ALA A 70 2.83 1.48 16.73
C ALA A 70 2.03 0.21 16.43
N ALA A 71 1.13 0.25 15.46
CA ALA A 71 0.32 -0.89 15.07
C ALA A 71 1.15 -2.04 14.50
N LYS A 72 2.34 -1.75 13.96
CA LYS A 72 3.23 -2.73 13.33
C LYS A 72 4.51 -2.98 14.11
N ALA A 73 4.64 -2.41 15.32
CA ALA A 73 5.86 -2.51 16.11
C ALA A 73 6.26 -3.96 16.44
N HIS A 74 5.30 -4.88 16.46
CA HIS A 74 5.54 -6.30 16.75
C HIS A 74 6.03 -7.08 15.51
N VAL A 75 5.99 -6.49 14.33
CA VAL A 75 6.36 -7.18 13.09
C VAL A 75 7.88 -7.18 12.93
N ALA A 76 8.47 -8.35 12.75
CA ALA A 76 9.93 -8.52 12.75
C ALA A 76 10.63 -7.67 11.69
N ILE A 77 10.08 -7.60 10.48
CA ILE A 77 10.71 -6.81 9.42
C ILE A 77 10.64 -5.30 9.71
N VAL A 78 9.59 -4.85 10.37
CA VAL A 78 9.47 -3.45 10.80
C VAL A 78 10.50 -3.15 11.87
N GLN A 79 10.68 -4.07 12.84
CA GLN A 79 11.71 -3.91 13.86
C GLN A 79 13.10 -3.83 13.24
N ALA A 80 13.38 -4.68 12.25
CA ALA A 80 14.67 -4.67 11.56
C ALA A 80 14.88 -3.35 10.81
N MET A 81 13.85 -2.86 10.14
CA MET A 81 13.90 -1.58 9.44
C MET A 81 14.22 -0.42 10.39
N LEU A 82 13.55 -0.38 11.55
CA LEU A 82 13.73 0.68 12.51
C LEU A 82 15.12 0.66 13.20
N ARG A 83 15.74 -0.52 13.30
CA ARG A 83 17.11 -0.60 13.81
C ARG A 83 18.12 0.03 12.85
N THR A 84 17.85 -0.07 11.55
CA THR A 84 18.73 0.48 10.50
C THR A 84 18.41 1.94 10.20
N PHE A 85 17.11 2.27 10.20
CA PHE A 85 16.64 3.61 9.84
C PHE A 85 15.71 4.13 10.94
N PRO A 86 16.21 5.00 11.84
CA PRO A 86 15.33 5.60 12.85
C PRO A 86 14.18 6.36 12.19
N ALA A 87 12.96 6.11 12.65
CA ALA A 87 11.78 6.72 12.06
C ALA A 87 11.72 8.22 12.35
N PRO A 88 11.44 9.06 11.35
CA PRO A 88 11.12 10.46 11.60
C PRO A 88 9.86 10.59 12.47
N PRO A 89 9.72 11.71 13.22
CA PRO A 89 8.47 11.96 13.94
C PRO A 89 7.26 11.95 13.01
N ASP A 90 6.15 11.41 13.50
CA ASP A 90 4.88 11.32 12.77
C ASP A 90 4.92 10.48 11.49
N CYS A 91 5.98 9.70 11.30
CA CYS A 91 6.09 8.77 10.19
C CYS A 91 4.99 7.72 10.24
N TYR A 92 4.50 7.32 9.06
CA TYR A 92 3.58 6.19 8.93
C TYR A 92 4.16 5.15 7.98
N LEU A 93 3.69 3.91 8.12
CA LEU A 93 4.04 2.86 7.16
C LEU A 93 3.10 2.94 5.97
N TYR A 94 3.68 2.94 4.78
CA TYR A 94 3.00 2.95 3.51
C TYR A 94 3.13 1.58 2.87
N GLY A 95 1.98 1.04 2.41
CA GLY A 95 1.94 -0.26 1.76
C GLY A 95 1.29 -1.33 2.62
N PRO A 96 0.95 -2.45 2.03
CA PRO A 96 1.20 -2.80 0.63
C PRO A 96 0.36 -1.99 -0.35
N VAL A 97 0.85 -1.95 -1.59
CA VAL A 97 0.14 -1.42 -2.75
C VAL A 97 -0.22 -2.60 -3.64
N CYS A 98 -1.47 -2.68 -4.04
CA CYS A 98 -1.93 -3.74 -4.93
C CYS A 98 -2.68 -3.13 -6.10
N VAL A 99 -2.33 -3.56 -7.31
CA VAL A 99 -2.99 -3.11 -8.54
C VAL A 99 -3.36 -4.36 -9.33
N ALA A 100 -4.60 -4.41 -9.83
CA ALA A 100 -5.06 -5.51 -10.66
C ALA A 100 -4.15 -5.64 -11.88
N GLU A 101 -3.88 -6.88 -12.27
CA GLU A 101 -2.97 -7.17 -13.38
C GLU A 101 -3.35 -6.41 -14.65
N THR A 102 -4.64 -6.32 -14.94
CA THR A 102 -5.15 -5.63 -16.13
C THR A 102 -4.93 -4.11 -16.08
N GLU A 103 -4.68 -3.54 -14.90
CA GLU A 103 -4.52 -2.11 -14.73
C GLU A 103 -3.06 -1.68 -14.51
N ARG A 104 -2.13 -2.61 -14.52
CA ARG A 104 -0.73 -2.30 -14.30
C ARG A 104 -0.14 -1.50 -15.46
N GLY A 105 0.86 -0.68 -15.14
CA GLY A 105 1.54 0.15 -16.15
C GLY A 105 0.79 1.40 -16.54
N ARG A 106 -0.31 1.74 -15.86
CA ARG A 106 -1.12 2.93 -16.16
C ARG A 106 -0.95 4.07 -15.15
N GLY A 107 -0.05 3.90 -14.18
CA GLY A 107 0.20 4.92 -13.15
C GLY A 107 -0.79 4.91 -12.00
N LEU A 108 -1.63 3.89 -11.87
CA LEU A 108 -2.63 3.84 -10.80
C LEU A 108 -2.00 3.85 -9.41
N ALA A 109 -0.91 3.12 -9.21
CA ALA A 109 -0.23 3.09 -7.91
C ALA A 109 0.24 4.49 -7.50
N GLN A 110 0.80 5.25 -8.43
CA GLN A 110 1.25 6.61 -8.18
C GLN A 110 0.10 7.54 -7.83
N ILE A 111 -1.02 7.42 -8.56
CA ILE A 111 -2.20 8.25 -8.30
C ILE A 111 -2.77 7.97 -6.92
N MET A 112 -2.85 6.69 -6.55
CA MET A 112 -3.34 6.30 -5.22
C MET A 112 -2.40 6.79 -4.11
N PHE A 113 -1.09 6.71 -4.34
CA PHE A 113 -0.11 7.21 -3.38
C PHE A 113 -0.26 8.72 -3.17
N GLU A 114 -0.42 9.50 -4.24
CA GLU A 114 -0.63 10.94 -4.13
C GLU A 114 -1.92 11.26 -3.36
N ALA A 115 -2.98 10.49 -3.59
CA ALA A 115 -4.23 10.66 -2.86
C ALA A 115 -4.03 10.35 -1.36
N LEU A 116 -3.24 9.32 -1.05
CA LEU A 116 -2.91 8.98 0.34
C LEU A 116 -2.13 10.10 1.01
N ARG A 117 -1.13 10.66 0.33
CA ARG A 117 -0.31 11.75 0.86
C ARG A 117 -1.15 12.99 1.22
N THR A 118 -2.16 13.29 0.42
CA THR A 118 -3.03 14.43 0.71
C THR A 118 -3.88 14.22 1.97
N ARG A 119 -4.09 12.96 2.38
CA ARG A 119 -4.81 12.61 3.60
C ARG A 119 -3.91 12.62 4.83
N LEU A 120 -2.59 12.61 4.64
CA LEU A 120 -1.60 12.58 5.71
C LEU A 120 -0.56 13.68 5.48
N PRO A 121 -0.99 14.95 5.45
CA PRO A 121 -0.10 16.05 5.08
C PRO A 121 1.02 16.25 6.11
N GLY A 122 2.24 16.51 5.61
CA GLY A 122 3.39 16.77 6.46
C GLY A 122 3.98 15.54 7.14
N ARG A 123 3.42 14.35 6.92
CA ARG A 123 3.90 13.11 7.56
C ARG A 123 4.77 12.32 6.59
N PRO A 124 6.00 11.95 7.00
CA PRO A 124 6.83 11.08 6.16
C PRO A 124 6.25 9.68 6.04
N ALA A 125 6.35 9.10 4.85
CA ALA A 125 5.97 7.72 4.60
C ALA A 125 7.22 6.84 4.58
N MET A 126 7.14 5.68 5.21
CA MET A 126 8.16 4.65 5.13
C MET A 126 7.57 3.38 4.57
N THR A 127 8.33 2.69 3.75
CA THR A 127 7.92 1.40 3.20
C THR A 127 9.13 0.49 3.09
N PHE A 128 8.87 -0.79 2.95
CA PHE A 128 9.91 -1.76 2.59
C PHE A 128 9.42 -2.55 1.39
N ILE A 129 10.36 -2.87 0.50
CA ILE A 129 10.08 -3.59 -0.73
C ILE A 129 11.12 -4.69 -0.84
N ARG A 130 10.66 -5.91 -1.16
CA ARG A 130 11.60 -7.02 -1.34
C ARG A 130 12.56 -6.67 -2.49
N ALA A 131 13.84 -6.99 -2.28
CA ALA A 131 14.88 -6.67 -3.27
C ALA A 131 14.63 -7.37 -4.61
N ASP A 132 13.94 -8.52 -4.60
CA ASP A 132 13.61 -9.26 -5.82
C ASP A 132 12.31 -8.78 -6.49
N ASN A 133 11.62 -7.77 -5.91
CA ASN A 133 10.40 -7.21 -6.49
C ASN A 133 10.75 -6.00 -7.37
N ALA A 134 11.37 -6.26 -8.53
CA ALA A 134 11.83 -5.21 -9.42
C ALA A 134 10.73 -4.27 -9.92
N PRO A 135 9.53 -4.75 -10.28
CA PRO A 135 8.46 -3.83 -10.70
C PRO A 135 8.08 -2.83 -9.62
N SER A 136 7.97 -3.27 -8.37
CA SER A 136 7.63 -2.38 -7.26
C SER A 136 8.74 -1.39 -6.96
N LEU A 137 10.00 -1.83 -6.99
CA LEU A 137 11.14 -0.94 -6.80
C LEU A 137 11.16 0.17 -7.85
N GLN A 138 10.93 -0.19 -9.11
CA GLN A 138 10.92 0.78 -10.21
C GLN A 138 9.76 1.75 -10.07
N ALA A 139 8.57 1.27 -9.74
CA ALA A 139 7.40 2.12 -9.53
C ALA A 139 7.64 3.14 -8.43
N HIS A 140 8.24 2.71 -7.32
CA HIS A 140 8.49 3.60 -6.20
C HIS A 140 9.60 4.62 -6.50
N ARG A 141 10.60 4.25 -7.31
CA ARG A 141 11.60 5.21 -7.78
C ARG A 141 10.95 6.32 -8.61
N LYS A 142 10.00 5.97 -9.47
CA LYS A 142 9.26 6.94 -10.29
C LYS A 142 8.42 7.87 -9.42
N MET A 143 7.97 7.41 -8.26
CA MET A 143 7.22 8.24 -7.30
C MET A 143 8.12 9.13 -6.45
N GLY A 144 9.45 9.08 -6.64
CA GLY A 144 10.40 9.87 -5.89
C GLY A 144 10.85 9.25 -4.58
N CYS A 145 10.55 7.98 -4.35
CA CYS A 145 11.02 7.29 -3.15
C CYS A 145 12.53 7.08 -3.19
N LYS A 146 13.20 7.32 -2.06
CA LYS A 146 14.63 7.09 -1.92
C LYS A 146 14.86 5.70 -1.35
N SER A 147 15.69 4.94 -2.01
CA SER A 147 16.14 3.65 -1.50
C SER A 147 17.40 3.88 -0.68
N SER A 148 17.38 3.49 0.59
CA SER A 148 18.51 3.66 1.46
C SER A 148 19.36 2.40 1.56
N GLU A 149 18.74 1.23 1.62
CA GLU A 149 19.43 -0.07 1.69
C GLU A 149 18.53 -1.22 1.31
N CYS A 150 19.14 -2.33 0.91
CA CYS A 150 18.47 -3.63 0.80
C CYS A 150 18.45 -4.29 2.17
N LEU A 151 17.27 -4.56 2.67
CA LEU A 151 17.11 -5.35 3.88
C LEU A 151 16.82 -6.81 3.51
#